data_2a124199430ef069e850050d319bcb49
#
_entry.id   2a124199430ef069e850050d319bcb49
#
_cell.length_a   1.000
_cell.length_b   1.000
_cell.length_c   1.000
_cell.angle_alpha   90.00
_cell.angle_beta   90.00
_cell.angle_gamma   90.00
#
_symmetry.space_group_name_H-M   'P 1'
#
loop_
_entity.id
_entity.type
_entity.pdbx_description
1 polymer ?
#
loop_
_entity_poly.entity_id
_entity_poly.type
_entity_poly.pdbx_seq_one_letter_code
_entity_poly.pdbx_strand_id
1 'polypeptide(L)'
;MNLREIMYQRKHLREVKHTTLNPKGPGVVRIHLVPPRADKLNAPSAVILNGKDILPLNPAWTILLAEFIDQINVFDGHEISEEEFRGIRAKTLSRVKKIYPKTSTKKLKEDLKVLFGVMLDIAYGRTPEVEIPYMSIGDYAPVMNAPHRMDLMISSMTKNGCWHCNQKCTNCYAAGQHQAEVKELSTEEWKEIIDKCRKAYIPQLTFTGGEPTMRNDLVELVEYAKWFVTRLNTNGILLSEELCERLYEVSLDSVQITLYSSEKEEHETLTGAKAFDKTVQGIKNALSSGLNVSINTPLCRTNKDYVKTLKFLHELGIEYVSCSGIIYTGNARNEDAKKDQMTSEELFEVLKDAAAYCKENGMEISFTSPGQIDEQSLREIGVAVPTCGACMSNMAIAPNGDVVPCQSWLDVNAYLGNMLTDPWKRIWNAPLAISTRKFAAKVDPVCPLRQGF
;
A
#
# COMPACT_ATOMS: atom_id res chain seq x y z
N MET A 1 -15.57 8.21 27.13
CA MET A 1 -16.45 8.62 26.01
C MET A 1 -17.80 9.03 26.55
N ASN A 2 -18.34 10.17 26.14
CA ASN A 2 -19.66 10.61 26.60
C ASN A 2 -20.79 10.06 25.71
N LEU A 3 -22.06 10.12 26.14
CA LEU A 3 -23.18 9.55 25.39
C LEU A 3 -23.35 10.17 23.99
N ARG A 4 -23.08 11.47 23.82
CA ARG A 4 -23.18 12.16 22.53
C ARG A 4 -22.13 11.67 21.55
N GLU A 5 -20.91 11.40 22.01
CA GLU A 5 -19.83 10.82 21.21
C GLU A 5 -20.22 9.42 20.73
N ILE A 6 -20.76 8.57 21.62
CA ILE A 6 -21.23 7.23 21.27
C ILE A 6 -22.35 7.30 20.21
N MET A 7 -23.33 8.18 20.41
CA MET A 7 -24.43 8.36 19.45
C MET A 7 -23.93 8.87 18.10
N TYR A 8 -22.98 9.81 18.11
CA TYR A 8 -22.37 10.33 16.89
C TYR A 8 -21.64 9.21 16.13
N GLN A 9 -20.78 8.47 16.82
CA GLN A 9 -20.02 7.37 16.19
C GLN A 9 -20.97 6.33 15.57
N ARG A 10 -21.99 5.91 16.29
CA ARG A 10 -22.96 4.93 15.77
C ARG A 10 -23.77 5.42 14.58
N LYS A 11 -23.97 6.72 14.44
CA LYS A 11 -24.77 7.32 13.37
C LYS A 11 -23.93 7.74 12.16
N HIS A 12 -22.75 8.32 12.37
CA HIS A 12 -21.97 9.03 11.37
C HIS A 12 -20.64 8.36 11.01
N LEU A 13 -20.16 7.38 11.80
CA LEU A 13 -18.90 6.67 11.56
C LEU A 13 -19.15 5.17 11.32
N ARG A 14 -19.92 4.87 10.27
CA ARG A 14 -20.25 3.48 9.87
C ARG A 14 -19.37 2.97 8.75
N GLU A 15 -18.59 3.84 8.16
CA GLU A 15 -17.64 3.56 7.06
C GLU A 15 -16.42 4.46 7.20
N VAL A 16 -15.35 4.14 6.49
CA VAL A 16 -14.18 5.01 6.39
C VAL A 16 -14.61 6.31 5.70
N LYS A 17 -14.26 7.44 6.31
CA LYS A 17 -14.39 8.75 5.66
C LYS A 17 -13.06 9.12 5.05
N HIS A 18 -13.07 9.65 3.83
CA HIS A 18 -11.85 10.06 3.16
C HIS A 18 -12.00 11.42 2.49
N THR A 19 -10.87 12.06 2.27
CA THR A 19 -10.75 13.23 1.41
C THR A 19 -9.33 13.30 0.84
N THR A 20 -9.18 13.97 -0.28
CA THR A 20 -7.88 14.23 -0.90
C THR A 20 -7.65 15.73 -0.94
N LEU A 21 -6.55 16.16 -0.32
CA LEU A 21 -6.10 17.54 -0.39
C LEU A 21 -5.09 17.67 -1.54
N ASN A 22 -5.18 18.74 -2.29
CA ASN A 22 -4.31 19.03 -3.43
C ASN A 22 -4.24 17.89 -4.49
N PRO A 23 -5.39 17.43 -5.04
CA PRO A 23 -5.44 16.24 -5.87
C PRO A 23 -4.69 16.33 -7.20
N LYS A 24 -4.39 17.54 -7.68
CA LYS A 24 -3.71 17.81 -8.96
C LYS A 24 -2.35 18.48 -8.83
N GLY A 25 -1.84 18.65 -7.62
CA GLY A 25 -0.59 19.36 -7.36
C GLY A 25 0.50 18.48 -6.76
N PRO A 26 1.74 18.97 -6.74
CA PRO A 26 2.77 18.34 -5.93
C PRO A 26 2.33 18.39 -4.46
N GLY A 27 2.51 17.29 -3.74
CA GLY A 27 2.12 17.18 -2.34
C GLY A 27 0.65 16.78 -2.13
N VAL A 28 0.13 15.87 -2.92
CA VAL A 28 -1.17 15.21 -2.68
C VAL A 28 -1.21 14.59 -1.29
N VAL A 29 -2.26 14.88 -0.52
CA VAL A 29 -2.48 14.25 0.79
C VAL A 29 -3.83 13.54 0.81
N ARG A 30 -3.80 12.23 0.82
CA ARG A 30 -4.99 11.40 0.99
C ARG A 30 -5.19 11.08 2.47
N ILE A 31 -6.35 11.42 2.98
CA ILE A 31 -6.73 11.27 4.38
C ILE A 31 -7.85 10.24 4.46
N HIS A 32 -7.62 9.12 5.16
CA HIS A 32 -8.65 8.13 5.47
C HIS A 32 -8.85 8.07 6.97
N LEU A 33 -10.04 8.43 7.43
CA LEU A 33 -10.44 8.30 8.81
C LEU A 33 -11.13 6.94 9.00
N VAL A 34 -10.42 6.00 9.61
CA VAL A 34 -10.93 4.66 9.94
C VAL A 34 -11.69 4.74 11.27
N PRO A 35 -12.98 4.37 11.30
CA PRO A 35 -13.78 4.40 12.53
C PRO A 35 -13.24 3.46 13.60
N PRO A 36 -13.56 3.74 14.89
CA PRO A 36 -13.23 2.83 15.97
C PRO A 36 -14.01 1.53 15.84
N ARG A 37 -13.46 0.43 16.36
CA ARG A 37 -14.19 -0.84 16.42
C ARG A 37 -15.45 -0.70 17.26
N ALA A 38 -16.60 -1.02 16.66
CA ALA A 38 -17.90 -0.89 17.30
C ALA A 38 -18.12 -1.87 18.49
N ASP A 39 -17.39 -3.00 18.51
CA ASP A 39 -17.45 -4.05 19.52
C ASP A 39 -16.48 -3.82 20.70
N LYS A 40 -15.64 -2.78 20.65
CA LYS A 40 -14.69 -2.42 21.70
C LYS A 40 -14.96 -0.99 22.22
N LEU A 41 -15.31 -0.88 23.49
CA LEU A 41 -15.40 0.40 24.17
C LEU A 41 -14.02 1.07 24.22
N ASN A 42 -13.98 2.37 23.90
CA ASN A 42 -12.77 3.19 23.89
C ASN A 42 -11.71 2.78 22.85
N ALA A 43 -12.06 1.97 21.84
CA ALA A 43 -11.15 1.78 20.71
C ALA A 43 -10.88 3.15 20.05
N PRO A 44 -9.63 3.50 19.74
CA PRO A 44 -9.31 4.71 19.01
C PRO A 44 -9.78 4.59 17.56
N SER A 45 -10.07 5.72 16.94
CA SER A 45 -10.04 5.84 15.48
C SER A 45 -8.61 5.95 15.00
N ALA A 46 -8.36 5.67 13.74
CA ALA A 46 -7.07 5.91 13.12
C ALA A 46 -7.23 6.77 11.88
N VAL A 47 -6.31 7.73 11.68
CA VAL A 47 -6.13 8.38 10.39
C VAL A 47 -5.01 7.67 9.66
N ILE A 48 -5.24 7.36 8.40
CA ILE A 48 -4.20 6.85 7.50
C ILE A 48 -3.94 7.93 6.46
N LEU A 49 -2.68 8.40 6.41
CA LEU A 49 -2.20 9.42 5.49
C LEU A 49 -1.44 8.74 4.35
N ASN A 50 -1.81 9.04 3.11
CA ASN A 50 -1.18 8.52 1.89
C ASN A 50 -1.02 6.98 1.87
N GLY A 51 -1.89 6.25 2.61
CA GLY A 51 -1.80 4.80 2.76
C GLY A 51 -0.58 4.29 3.55
N LYS A 52 0.18 5.18 4.21
CA LYS A 52 1.46 4.86 4.86
C LYS A 52 1.43 5.16 6.37
N ASP A 53 1.14 6.38 6.75
CA ASP A 53 1.26 6.84 8.12
C ASP A 53 -0.04 6.68 8.91
N ILE A 54 0.04 6.14 10.13
CA ILE A 54 -1.11 5.86 10.96
C ILE A 54 -1.07 6.76 12.20
N LEU A 55 -2.13 7.56 12.37
CA LEU A 55 -2.32 8.43 13.51
C LEU A 55 -3.51 7.98 14.35
N PRO A 56 -3.32 7.62 15.62
CA PRO A 56 -4.44 7.36 16.52
C PRO A 56 -5.13 8.68 16.87
N LEU A 57 -6.46 8.68 16.87
CA LEU A 57 -7.25 9.83 17.25
C LEU A 57 -8.11 9.52 18.48
N ASN A 58 -8.14 10.49 19.40
CA ASN A 58 -9.15 10.49 20.47
C ASN A 58 -10.55 10.81 19.90
N PRO A 59 -11.63 10.52 20.63
CA PRO A 59 -13.00 10.72 20.14
C PRO A 59 -13.33 12.15 19.69
N ALA A 60 -12.76 13.17 20.34
CA ALA A 60 -13.02 14.56 20.00
C ALA A 60 -12.39 14.94 18.66
N TRP A 61 -11.15 14.56 18.43
CA TRP A 61 -10.44 14.78 17.16
C TRP A 61 -11.02 13.93 16.03
N THR A 62 -11.46 12.71 16.34
CA THR A 62 -12.21 11.87 15.39
C THR A 62 -13.44 12.57 14.85
N ILE A 63 -14.27 13.14 15.75
CA ILE A 63 -15.49 13.83 15.37
C ILE A 63 -15.18 15.13 14.62
N LEU A 64 -14.15 15.84 15.07
CA LEU A 64 -13.71 17.08 14.44
C LEU A 64 -13.27 16.85 12.98
N LEU A 65 -12.46 15.82 12.76
CA LEU A 65 -11.99 15.44 11.43
C LEU A 65 -13.14 14.90 10.56
N ALA A 66 -13.99 14.04 11.11
CA ALA A 66 -15.14 13.50 10.38
C ALA A 66 -16.07 14.58 9.85
N GLU A 67 -16.41 15.57 10.69
CA GLU A 67 -17.24 16.72 10.27
C GLU A 67 -16.52 17.59 9.25
N PHE A 68 -15.21 17.75 9.37
CA PHE A 68 -14.42 18.49 8.36
C PHE A 68 -14.45 17.79 7.01
N ILE A 69 -14.19 16.47 6.98
CA ILE A 69 -14.23 15.67 5.75
C ILE A 69 -15.61 15.77 5.09
N ASP A 70 -16.70 15.67 5.88
CA ASP A 70 -18.06 15.80 5.35
C ASP A 70 -18.34 17.19 4.74
N GLN A 71 -17.71 18.25 5.27
CA GLN A 71 -17.90 19.60 4.72
C GLN A 71 -17.03 19.88 3.49
N ILE A 72 -15.80 19.37 3.45
CA ILE A 72 -14.91 19.58 2.30
C ILE A 72 -15.37 18.77 1.10
N ASN A 73 -15.87 17.56 1.30
CA ASN A 73 -16.34 16.71 0.23
C ASN A 73 -17.62 17.20 -0.47
N VAL A 74 -18.29 18.22 0.06
CA VAL A 74 -19.38 18.90 -0.65
C VAL A 74 -18.87 19.65 -1.90
N PHE A 75 -17.59 19.98 -1.92
CA PHE A 75 -16.91 20.72 -2.99
C PHE A 75 -16.16 19.75 -3.93
N ASP A 76 -16.76 18.62 -4.25
CA ASP A 76 -16.14 17.58 -5.07
C ASP A 76 -15.61 18.12 -6.40
N GLY A 77 -14.29 18.05 -6.60
CA GLY A 77 -13.62 18.25 -7.88
C GLY A 77 -13.26 19.68 -8.28
N HIS A 78 -13.55 20.73 -7.48
CA HIS A 78 -13.08 22.08 -7.79
C HIS A 78 -12.12 22.65 -6.74
N GLU A 79 -11.33 23.63 -7.15
CA GLU A 79 -10.42 24.34 -6.28
C GLU A 79 -11.20 25.16 -5.26
N ILE A 80 -10.89 24.97 -3.97
CA ILE A 80 -11.61 25.63 -2.87
C ILE A 80 -10.99 26.99 -2.60
N SER A 81 -11.78 28.04 -2.74
CA SER A 81 -11.40 29.42 -2.42
C SER A 81 -11.22 29.62 -0.89
N GLU A 82 -10.51 30.67 -0.50
CA GLU A 82 -10.36 31.03 0.91
C GLU A 82 -11.69 31.30 1.63
N GLU A 83 -12.68 31.85 0.92
CA GLU A 83 -14.00 32.11 1.48
C GLU A 83 -14.77 30.82 1.75
N GLU A 84 -14.76 29.90 0.78
CA GLU A 84 -15.35 28.56 0.93
C GLU A 84 -14.67 27.77 2.06
N PHE A 85 -13.34 27.83 2.16
CA PHE A 85 -12.60 27.19 3.25
C PHE A 85 -12.98 27.78 4.62
N ARG A 86 -13.17 29.11 4.72
CA ARG A 86 -13.71 29.74 5.93
C ARG A 86 -15.10 29.24 6.27
N GLY A 87 -15.95 29.05 5.26
CA GLY A 87 -17.29 28.49 5.39
C GLY A 87 -17.28 27.03 5.87
N ILE A 88 -16.43 26.18 5.28
CA ILE A 88 -16.20 24.78 5.70
C ILE A 88 -15.82 24.74 7.17
N ARG A 89 -14.81 25.52 7.58
CA ARG A 89 -14.35 25.59 8.96
C ARG A 89 -15.47 26.04 9.93
N ALA A 90 -16.22 27.05 9.57
CA ALA A 90 -17.31 27.57 10.40
C ALA A 90 -18.43 26.52 10.59
N LYS A 91 -18.84 25.83 9.53
CA LYS A 91 -19.84 24.76 9.56
C LYS A 91 -19.35 23.56 10.40
N THR A 92 -18.10 23.11 10.19
CA THR A 92 -17.45 22.05 10.98
C THR A 92 -17.53 22.39 12.47
N LEU A 93 -17.05 23.56 12.88
CA LEU A 93 -17.03 23.98 14.27
C LEU A 93 -18.44 24.08 14.87
N SER A 94 -19.41 24.58 14.10
CA SER A 94 -20.81 24.67 14.53
C SER A 94 -21.42 23.29 14.82
N ARG A 95 -21.14 22.29 13.98
CA ARG A 95 -21.61 20.92 14.16
C ARG A 95 -20.96 20.23 15.35
N VAL A 96 -19.63 20.35 15.47
CA VAL A 96 -18.88 19.80 16.62
C VAL A 96 -19.31 20.44 17.93
N LYS A 97 -19.64 21.74 17.93
CA LYS A 97 -20.15 22.45 19.12
C LYS A 97 -21.46 21.87 19.66
N LYS A 98 -22.31 21.29 18.80
CA LYS A 98 -23.56 20.60 19.25
C LYS A 98 -23.25 19.34 20.07
N ILE A 99 -22.13 18.71 19.80
CA ILE A 99 -21.66 17.49 20.51
C ILE A 99 -20.91 17.89 21.78
N TYR A 100 -20.10 18.96 21.71
CA TYR A 100 -19.31 19.51 22.81
C TYR A 100 -19.74 20.92 23.20
N PRO A 101 -20.95 21.12 23.75
CA PRO A 101 -21.50 22.48 24.02
C PRO A 101 -20.68 23.26 25.06
N LYS A 102 -19.95 22.57 25.94
CA LYS A 102 -19.12 23.20 26.98
C LYS A 102 -17.74 23.62 26.48
N THR A 103 -17.26 23.10 25.36
CA THR A 103 -15.94 23.44 24.79
C THR A 103 -16.01 24.77 24.06
N SER A 104 -15.08 25.70 24.30
CA SER A 104 -15.06 26.99 23.64
C SER A 104 -14.79 26.85 22.14
N THR A 105 -15.36 27.73 21.31
CA THR A 105 -15.08 27.76 19.87
C THR A 105 -13.60 28.05 19.58
N LYS A 106 -12.95 28.84 20.46
CA LYS A 106 -11.50 29.11 20.36
C LYS A 106 -10.71 27.81 20.48
N LYS A 107 -11.02 26.96 21.49
CA LYS A 107 -10.35 25.67 21.68
C LYS A 107 -10.56 24.71 20.49
N LEU A 108 -11.80 24.63 19.95
CA LEU A 108 -12.08 23.82 18.78
C LEU A 108 -11.33 24.28 17.53
N LYS A 109 -11.13 25.61 17.36
CA LYS A 109 -10.31 26.17 16.27
C LYS A 109 -8.83 25.79 16.43
N GLU A 110 -8.30 25.88 17.65
CA GLU A 110 -6.93 25.48 17.97
C GLU A 110 -6.72 23.98 17.72
N ASP A 111 -7.64 23.13 18.19
CA ASP A 111 -7.58 21.68 17.96
C ASP A 111 -7.60 21.34 16.45
N LEU A 112 -8.45 22.01 15.67
CA LEU A 112 -8.50 21.82 14.22
C LEU A 112 -7.18 22.23 13.54
N LYS A 113 -6.61 23.37 13.95
CA LYS A 113 -5.32 23.84 13.42
C LYS A 113 -4.19 22.86 13.75
N VAL A 114 -4.11 22.39 15.00
CA VAL A 114 -3.10 21.44 15.44
C VAL A 114 -3.24 20.12 14.68
N LEU A 115 -4.47 19.59 14.59
CA LEU A 115 -4.73 18.32 13.90
C LEU A 115 -4.25 18.36 12.43
N PHE A 116 -4.61 19.45 11.71
CA PHE A 116 -4.18 19.62 10.31
C PHE A 116 -2.69 19.87 10.18
N GLY A 117 -2.09 20.68 11.06
CA GLY A 117 -0.64 20.91 11.06
C GLY A 117 0.12 19.60 11.17
N VAL A 118 -0.25 18.76 12.14
CA VAL A 118 0.36 17.47 12.33
C VAL A 118 0.17 16.53 11.14
N MET A 119 -1.05 16.42 10.61
CA MET A 119 -1.31 15.56 9.46
C MET A 119 -0.50 15.97 8.22
N LEU A 120 -0.40 17.28 7.95
CA LEU A 120 0.37 17.80 6.82
C LEU A 120 1.88 17.63 7.04
N ASP A 121 2.39 17.86 8.25
CA ASP A 121 3.81 17.64 8.54
C ASP A 121 4.21 16.19 8.32
N ILE A 122 3.42 15.25 8.82
CA ILE A 122 3.67 13.81 8.62
C ILE A 122 3.55 13.44 7.14
N ALA A 123 2.50 13.89 6.45
CA ALA A 123 2.29 13.58 5.04
C ALA A 123 3.43 14.09 4.14
N TYR A 124 4.10 15.16 4.56
CA TYR A 124 5.26 15.74 3.86
C TYR A 124 6.62 15.31 4.45
N GLY A 125 6.64 14.29 5.31
CA GLY A 125 7.86 13.76 5.91
C GLY A 125 8.55 14.71 6.90
N ARG A 126 7.83 15.71 7.43
CA ARG A 126 8.34 16.64 8.44
C ARG A 126 8.01 16.15 9.85
N THR A 127 8.84 16.51 10.82
CA THR A 127 8.55 16.25 12.23
C THR A 127 7.54 17.26 12.75
N PRO A 128 6.36 16.81 13.26
CA PRO A 128 5.40 17.73 13.85
C PRO A 128 5.94 18.46 15.07
N GLU A 129 5.59 19.76 15.23
CA GLU A 129 5.95 20.56 16.41
C GLU A 129 5.25 20.05 17.70
N VAL A 130 4.12 19.34 17.54
CA VAL A 130 3.36 18.80 18.66
C VAL A 130 3.59 17.30 18.75
N GLU A 131 4.05 16.84 19.90
CA GLU A 131 4.20 15.44 20.18
C GLU A 131 2.83 14.76 20.20
N ILE A 132 2.58 13.90 19.20
CA ILE A 132 1.39 13.06 19.16
C ILE A 132 1.81 11.64 19.52
N PRO A 133 1.12 10.98 20.43
CA PRO A 133 1.40 9.59 20.72
C PRO A 133 1.09 8.75 19.47
N TYR A 134 2.14 8.26 18.82
CA TYR A 134 2.00 7.22 17.81
C TYR A 134 1.55 5.93 18.49
N MET A 135 0.53 5.32 17.92
CA MET A 135 0.15 3.97 18.33
C MET A 135 1.17 2.99 17.74
N SER A 136 1.77 2.15 18.57
CA SER A 136 2.60 1.06 18.07
C SER A 136 1.73 0.09 17.25
N ILE A 137 2.36 -0.62 16.32
CA ILE A 137 1.69 -1.69 15.56
C ILE A 137 1.09 -2.74 16.51
N GLY A 138 1.80 -3.08 17.60
CA GLY A 138 1.32 -3.99 18.64
C GLY A 138 0.06 -3.53 19.35
N ASP A 139 -0.07 -2.23 19.61
CA ASP A 139 -1.26 -1.63 20.23
C ASP A 139 -2.43 -1.50 19.25
N TYR A 140 -2.14 -1.23 17.98
CA TYR A 140 -3.16 -1.05 16.95
C TYR A 140 -3.72 -2.37 16.42
N ALA A 141 -2.90 -3.40 16.22
CA ALA A 141 -3.32 -4.68 15.65
C ALA A 141 -4.56 -5.31 16.33
N PRO A 142 -4.72 -5.27 17.68
CA PRO A 142 -5.91 -5.80 18.35
C PRO A 142 -7.20 -5.03 18.08
N VAL A 143 -7.10 -3.78 17.61
CA VAL A 143 -8.25 -2.89 17.37
C VAL A 143 -8.53 -2.65 15.88
N MET A 144 -7.76 -3.25 14.99
CA MET A 144 -7.97 -3.16 13.54
C MET A 144 -9.26 -3.87 13.10
N ASN A 145 -9.93 -3.30 12.10
CA ASN A 145 -11.09 -3.89 11.42
C ASN A 145 -10.71 -4.61 10.12
N ALA A 146 -9.60 -4.21 9.52
CA ALA A 146 -9.14 -4.66 8.22
C ALA A 146 -7.65 -4.34 8.04
N PRO A 147 -6.97 -4.89 7.02
CA PRO A 147 -5.64 -4.45 6.64
C PRO A 147 -5.70 -3.02 6.08
N HIS A 148 -4.56 -2.34 6.05
CA HIS A 148 -4.48 -1.01 5.43
C HIS A 148 -4.47 -1.08 3.90
N ARG A 149 -4.03 -2.21 3.35
CA ARG A 149 -3.93 -2.46 1.92
C ARG A 149 -4.44 -3.85 1.56
N MET A 150 -5.16 -3.94 0.46
CA MET A 150 -5.53 -5.20 -0.18
C MET A 150 -4.87 -5.26 -1.56
N ASP A 151 -4.05 -6.30 -1.78
CA ASP A 151 -3.44 -6.56 -3.06
C ASP A 151 -4.41 -7.42 -3.89
N LEU A 152 -4.91 -6.90 -4.99
CA LEU A 152 -5.87 -7.56 -5.89
C LEU A 152 -5.08 -8.23 -7.01
N MET A 153 -4.95 -9.52 -7.00
CA MET A 153 -4.34 -10.29 -8.09
C MET A 153 -5.36 -10.44 -9.23
N ILE A 154 -5.58 -9.37 -9.97
CA ILE A 154 -6.60 -9.33 -11.02
C ILE A 154 -6.26 -10.21 -12.23
N SER A 155 -4.97 -10.54 -12.41
CA SER A 155 -4.47 -11.39 -13.50
C SER A 155 -3.83 -12.66 -12.92
N SER A 156 -4.22 -13.82 -13.46
CA SER A 156 -3.66 -15.11 -13.10
C SER A 156 -2.30 -15.36 -13.78
N MET A 157 -1.46 -16.18 -13.15
CA MET A 157 -0.21 -16.65 -13.75
C MET A 157 -0.45 -17.57 -14.95
N THR A 158 -1.60 -18.24 -14.99
CA THR A 158 -1.98 -19.17 -16.06
C THR A 158 -3.39 -18.87 -16.57
N LYS A 159 -3.62 -19.12 -17.86
CA LYS A 159 -4.93 -19.04 -18.50
C LYS A 159 -5.15 -20.27 -19.40
N ASN A 160 -6.24 -20.99 -19.18
CA ASN A 160 -6.53 -22.24 -19.87
C ASN A 160 -5.38 -23.28 -19.79
N GLY A 161 -4.71 -23.37 -18.64
CA GLY A 161 -3.60 -24.27 -18.41
C GLY A 161 -2.25 -23.85 -19.04
N CYS A 162 -2.19 -22.68 -19.68
CA CYS A 162 -0.99 -22.12 -20.26
C CYS A 162 -0.49 -20.91 -19.48
N TRP A 163 0.82 -20.72 -19.46
CA TRP A 163 1.44 -19.54 -18.87
C TRP A 163 0.89 -18.25 -19.48
N HIS A 164 0.44 -17.33 -18.67
CA HIS A 164 -0.26 -16.12 -19.13
C HIS A 164 0.53 -14.84 -18.90
N CYS A 165 1.35 -14.71 -17.83
CA CYS A 165 2.20 -13.54 -17.64
C CYS A 165 3.18 -13.38 -18.82
N ASN A 166 3.42 -12.15 -19.29
CA ASN A 166 4.32 -11.86 -20.40
C ASN A 166 5.82 -11.91 -20.02
N GLN A 167 6.15 -12.29 -18.79
CA GLN A 167 7.48 -12.64 -18.28
C GLN A 167 7.48 -14.02 -17.61
N LYS A 168 8.67 -14.64 -17.52
CA LYS A 168 8.90 -15.90 -16.80
C LYS A 168 10.06 -15.75 -15.81
N CYS A 169 9.91 -14.82 -14.86
CA CYS A 169 10.97 -14.47 -13.94
C CYS A 169 11.51 -15.66 -13.17
N THR A 170 12.85 -15.75 -13.06
CA THR A 170 13.55 -16.84 -12.36
C THR A 170 13.19 -16.91 -10.89
N ASN A 171 12.90 -15.75 -10.26
CA ASN A 171 12.58 -15.62 -8.85
C ASN A 171 11.10 -15.26 -8.61
N CYS A 172 10.19 -15.54 -9.56
CA CYS A 172 8.79 -15.22 -9.42
C CYS A 172 8.17 -15.92 -8.20
N TYR A 173 7.71 -15.11 -7.23
CA TYR A 173 7.10 -15.62 -6.00
C TYR A 173 5.77 -16.33 -6.24
N ALA A 174 5.03 -15.95 -7.30
CA ALA A 174 3.68 -16.45 -7.59
C ALA A 174 3.67 -17.73 -8.44
N ALA A 175 4.70 -17.95 -9.27
CA ALA A 175 4.75 -19.07 -10.19
C ALA A 175 4.69 -20.43 -9.48
N GLY A 176 3.85 -21.35 -9.95
CA GLY A 176 3.69 -22.68 -9.37
C GLY A 176 2.95 -22.70 -8.02
N GLN A 177 2.43 -21.57 -7.55
CA GLN A 177 1.58 -21.52 -6.36
C GLN A 177 0.09 -21.63 -6.78
N HIS A 178 -0.64 -22.54 -6.15
CA HIS A 178 -2.02 -22.88 -6.52
C HIS A 178 -2.93 -21.65 -6.65
N GLN A 179 -2.93 -20.75 -5.67
CA GLN A 179 -3.82 -19.59 -5.67
C GLN A 179 -3.44 -18.53 -6.72
N ALA A 180 -2.25 -18.57 -7.29
CA ALA A 180 -1.84 -17.69 -8.39
C ALA A 180 -2.28 -18.18 -9.77
N GLU A 181 -2.65 -19.46 -9.88
CA GLU A 181 -2.95 -20.14 -11.15
C GLU A 181 -4.42 -20.49 -11.33
N VAL A 182 -5.27 -19.96 -10.45
CA VAL A 182 -6.73 -20.15 -10.49
C VAL A 182 -7.39 -19.27 -11.57
N LYS A 183 -8.64 -19.61 -11.93
CA LYS A 183 -9.39 -18.87 -12.94
C LYS A 183 -9.64 -17.41 -12.50
N GLU A 184 -9.42 -16.48 -13.42
CA GLU A 184 -9.70 -15.06 -13.21
C GLU A 184 -11.20 -14.76 -13.10
N LEU A 185 -11.53 -13.82 -12.22
CA LEU A 185 -12.85 -13.23 -12.09
C LEU A 185 -13.12 -12.23 -13.24
N SER A 186 -14.40 -12.03 -13.53
CA SER A 186 -14.91 -11.02 -14.45
C SER A 186 -14.74 -9.60 -13.85
N THR A 187 -14.89 -8.58 -14.69
CA THR A 187 -14.89 -7.17 -14.29
C THR A 187 -15.92 -6.89 -13.20
N GLU A 188 -17.14 -7.39 -13.35
CA GLU A 188 -18.22 -7.15 -12.39
C GLU A 188 -17.99 -7.83 -11.05
N GLU A 189 -17.41 -9.03 -11.03
CA GLU A 189 -17.02 -9.70 -9.78
C GLU A 189 -15.90 -8.94 -9.06
N TRP A 190 -14.93 -8.36 -9.79
CA TRP A 190 -13.92 -7.50 -9.21
C TRP A 190 -14.51 -6.20 -8.65
N LYS A 191 -15.48 -5.58 -9.31
CA LYS A 191 -16.20 -4.40 -8.79
C LYS A 191 -16.93 -4.75 -7.48
N GLU A 192 -17.58 -5.92 -7.42
CA GLU A 192 -18.20 -6.39 -6.17
C GLU A 192 -17.19 -6.54 -5.04
N ILE A 193 -15.99 -7.07 -5.34
CA ILE A 193 -14.89 -7.18 -4.38
C ILE A 193 -14.41 -5.81 -3.92
N ILE A 194 -14.25 -4.85 -4.84
CA ILE A 194 -13.86 -3.47 -4.52
C ILE A 194 -14.89 -2.84 -3.56
N ASP A 195 -16.19 -3.00 -3.81
CA ASP A 195 -17.25 -2.54 -2.90
C ASP A 195 -17.16 -3.20 -1.51
N LYS A 196 -16.88 -4.50 -1.46
CA LYS A 196 -16.68 -5.21 -0.19
C LYS A 196 -15.44 -4.74 0.55
N CYS A 197 -14.35 -4.42 -0.14
CA CYS A 197 -13.15 -3.80 0.44
C CYS A 197 -13.49 -2.45 1.09
N ARG A 198 -14.29 -1.61 0.42
CA ARG A 198 -14.75 -0.34 0.99
C ARG A 198 -15.55 -0.55 2.27
N LYS A 199 -16.53 -1.46 2.25
CA LYS A 199 -17.35 -1.82 3.42
C LYS A 199 -16.55 -2.45 4.56
N ALA A 200 -15.41 -3.09 4.24
CA ALA A 200 -14.48 -3.67 5.20
C ALA A 200 -13.53 -2.66 5.86
N TYR A 201 -13.58 -1.38 5.48
CA TYR A 201 -12.69 -0.30 5.95
C TYR A 201 -11.24 -0.40 5.45
N ILE A 202 -11.04 -0.97 4.27
CA ILE A 202 -9.73 -1.04 3.63
C ILE A 202 -9.51 0.26 2.86
N PRO A 203 -8.47 1.06 3.14
CA PRO A 203 -8.26 2.37 2.49
C PRO A 203 -7.44 2.32 1.22
N GLN A 204 -6.68 1.26 0.98
CA GLN A 204 -5.76 1.15 -0.16
C GLN A 204 -5.94 -0.15 -0.92
N LEU A 205 -5.91 -0.07 -2.26
CA LEU A 205 -5.89 -1.22 -3.16
C LEU A 205 -4.62 -1.20 -4.03
N THR A 206 -4.03 -2.38 -4.24
CA THR A 206 -2.95 -2.56 -5.21
C THR A 206 -3.42 -3.53 -6.27
N PHE A 207 -3.45 -3.09 -7.52
CA PHE A 207 -3.70 -3.96 -8.66
C PHE A 207 -2.40 -4.68 -9.04
N THR A 208 -2.45 -6.01 -9.03
CA THR A 208 -1.30 -6.89 -9.26
C THR A 208 -1.77 -8.21 -9.89
N GLY A 209 -0.93 -9.23 -9.91
CA GLY A 209 -1.27 -10.56 -10.41
C GLY A 209 -0.07 -11.22 -11.05
N GLY A 210 -0.29 -11.91 -12.15
CA GLY A 210 0.77 -12.29 -13.08
C GLY A 210 1.33 -11.03 -13.73
N GLU A 211 0.52 -10.41 -14.61
CA GLU A 211 0.75 -9.06 -15.12
C GLU A 211 -0.61 -8.35 -15.31
N PRO A 212 -0.93 -7.37 -14.48
CA PRO A 212 -2.26 -6.75 -14.49
C PRO A 212 -2.55 -5.94 -15.78
N THR A 213 -1.52 -5.41 -16.45
CA THR A 213 -1.68 -4.66 -17.72
C THR A 213 -2.08 -5.55 -18.90
N MET A 214 -2.10 -6.87 -18.74
CA MET A 214 -2.65 -7.79 -19.73
C MET A 214 -4.17 -7.87 -19.71
N ARG A 215 -4.83 -7.27 -18.72
CA ARG A 215 -6.29 -7.15 -18.67
C ARG A 215 -6.76 -5.89 -19.41
N ASN A 216 -7.72 -6.07 -20.32
CA ASN A 216 -8.27 -4.95 -21.09
C ASN A 216 -9.14 -4.01 -20.23
N ASP A 217 -9.68 -4.49 -19.11
CA ASP A 217 -10.53 -3.75 -18.18
C ASP A 217 -9.77 -3.11 -17.00
N LEU A 218 -8.42 -3.10 -17.02
CA LEU A 218 -7.61 -2.52 -15.95
C LEU A 218 -7.99 -1.07 -15.64
N VAL A 219 -8.12 -0.22 -16.66
CA VAL A 219 -8.46 1.20 -16.50
C VAL A 219 -9.85 1.36 -15.86
N GLU A 220 -10.83 0.55 -16.28
CA GLU A 220 -12.18 0.54 -15.72
C GLU A 220 -12.19 0.14 -14.24
N LEU A 221 -11.38 -0.86 -13.86
CA LEU A 221 -11.24 -1.29 -12.45
C LEU A 221 -10.57 -0.22 -11.59
N VAL A 222 -9.55 0.48 -12.12
CA VAL A 222 -8.88 1.60 -11.43
C VAL A 222 -9.86 2.75 -11.25
N GLU A 223 -10.61 3.13 -12.28
CA GLU A 223 -11.64 4.17 -12.21
C GLU A 223 -12.71 3.84 -11.15
N TYR A 224 -13.18 2.60 -11.12
CA TYR A 224 -14.15 2.15 -10.13
C TYR A 224 -13.60 2.23 -8.71
N ALA A 225 -12.29 2.04 -8.55
CA ALA A 225 -11.59 2.10 -7.27
C ALA A 225 -11.13 3.51 -6.85
N LYS A 226 -11.49 4.59 -7.53
CA LYS A 226 -11.03 5.98 -7.26
C LYS A 226 -11.24 6.49 -5.84
N TRP A 227 -12.09 5.84 -5.06
CA TRP A 227 -12.28 6.13 -3.64
C TRP A 227 -11.05 5.75 -2.78
N PHE A 228 -10.30 4.74 -3.21
CA PHE A 228 -9.14 4.22 -2.49
C PHE A 228 -7.86 4.98 -2.86
N VAL A 229 -6.80 4.82 -2.06
CA VAL A 229 -5.44 4.99 -2.55
C VAL A 229 -5.14 3.80 -3.46
N THR A 230 -4.88 4.05 -4.72
CA THR A 230 -4.70 3.00 -5.73
C THR A 230 -3.25 2.89 -6.18
N ARG A 231 -2.75 1.67 -6.26
CA ARG A 231 -1.42 1.35 -6.79
C ARG A 231 -1.52 0.29 -7.88
N LEU A 232 -0.67 0.40 -8.88
CA LEU A 232 -0.44 -0.63 -9.89
C LEU A 232 0.97 -1.21 -9.71
N ASN A 233 1.08 -2.54 -9.54
CA ASN A 233 2.37 -3.24 -9.60
C ASN A 233 2.45 -3.96 -10.94
N THR A 234 3.45 -3.61 -11.77
CA THR A 234 3.59 -4.11 -13.13
C THR A 234 5.06 -4.35 -13.50
N ASN A 235 5.30 -5.14 -14.52
CA ASN A 235 6.61 -5.27 -15.15
C ASN A 235 6.91 -4.16 -16.18
N GLY A 236 5.96 -3.28 -16.46
CA GLY A 236 6.12 -2.11 -17.30
C GLY A 236 6.13 -2.34 -18.82
N ILE A 237 6.11 -3.59 -19.29
CA ILE A 237 6.24 -3.91 -20.74
C ILE A 237 5.12 -3.31 -21.58
N LEU A 238 3.90 -3.26 -21.05
CA LEU A 238 2.71 -2.80 -21.75
C LEU A 238 2.27 -1.38 -21.37
N LEU A 239 3.09 -0.65 -20.60
CA LEU A 239 2.84 0.76 -20.27
C LEU A 239 3.11 1.65 -21.49
N SER A 240 2.17 1.67 -22.43
CA SER A 240 2.18 2.64 -23.53
C SER A 240 1.85 4.05 -23.01
N GLU A 241 2.20 5.08 -23.77
CA GLU A 241 1.85 6.47 -23.47
C GLU A 241 0.33 6.61 -23.25
N GLU A 242 -0.48 6.09 -24.19
CA GLU A 242 -1.95 6.09 -24.08
C GLU A 242 -2.47 5.41 -22.79
N LEU A 243 -1.90 4.26 -22.42
CA LEU A 243 -2.32 3.57 -21.19
C LEU A 243 -1.97 4.38 -19.95
N CYS A 244 -0.78 4.97 -19.91
CA CYS A 244 -0.33 5.80 -18.79
C CYS A 244 -1.19 7.06 -18.63
N GLU A 245 -1.52 7.74 -19.73
CA GLU A 245 -2.42 8.90 -19.74
C GLU A 245 -3.80 8.52 -19.20
N ARG A 246 -4.40 7.44 -19.69
CA ARG A 246 -5.70 6.96 -19.22
C ARG A 246 -5.68 6.58 -17.74
N LEU A 247 -4.62 5.92 -17.25
CA LEU A 247 -4.47 5.60 -15.83
C LEU A 247 -4.34 6.86 -14.97
N TYR A 248 -3.64 7.88 -15.45
CA TYR A 248 -3.56 9.18 -14.79
C TYR A 248 -4.92 9.88 -14.73
N GLU A 249 -5.67 9.90 -15.84
CA GLU A 249 -7.00 10.52 -15.91
C GLU A 249 -8.01 9.89 -14.95
N VAL A 250 -7.96 8.56 -14.75
CA VAL A 250 -8.81 7.85 -13.79
C VAL A 250 -8.27 7.87 -12.36
N SER A 251 -7.26 8.70 -12.10
CA SER A 251 -6.70 8.95 -10.75
C SER A 251 -5.97 7.77 -10.12
N LEU A 252 -5.19 7.01 -10.91
CA LEU A 252 -4.22 6.07 -10.33
C LEU A 252 -3.18 6.86 -9.53
N ASP A 253 -3.01 6.53 -8.24
CA ASP A 253 -2.11 7.28 -7.36
C ASP A 253 -0.65 6.98 -7.57
N SER A 254 -0.29 5.73 -7.85
CA SER A 254 1.10 5.34 -8.05
C SER A 254 1.24 4.07 -8.88
N VAL A 255 2.36 4.00 -9.58
CA VAL A 255 2.79 2.81 -10.31
C VAL A 255 4.13 2.33 -9.74
N GLN A 256 4.22 1.04 -9.40
CA GLN A 256 5.46 0.39 -9.04
C GLN A 256 5.88 -0.53 -10.20
N ILE A 257 7.02 -0.24 -10.81
CA ILE A 257 7.54 -1.00 -11.94
C ILE A 257 8.71 -1.86 -11.46
N THR A 258 8.75 -3.13 -11.86
CA THR A 258 9.86 -4.01 -11.53
C THR A 258 10.97 -3.89 -12.58
N LEU A 259 12.17 -3.46 -12.13
CA LEU A 259 13.38 -3.47 -12.93
C LEU A 259 14.49 -4.20 -12.16
N TYR A 260 15.00 -5.30 -12.70
CA TYR A 260 16.04 -6.09 -12.02
C TYR A 260 17.43 -5.49 -12.13
N SER A 261 17.78 -4.92 -13.27
CA SER A 261 19.10 -4.32 -13.53
C SER A 261 19.02 -3.28 -14.65
N SER A 262 19.95 -2.33 -14.64
CA SER A 262 20.23 -1.44 -15.79
C SER A 262 20.94 -2.16 -16.93
N GLU A 263 21.55 -3.32 -16.65
CA GLU A 263 22.16 -4.15 -17.67
C GLU A 263 21.11 -5.01 -18.34
N LYS A 264 20.96 -4.82 -19.66
CA LYS A 264 19.94 -5.48 -20.47
C LYS A 264 20.00 -7.01 -20.34
N GLU A 265 21.18 -7.59 -20.42
CA GLU A 265 21.38 -9.04 -20.36
C GLU A 265 20.99 -9.62 -19.01
N GLU A 266 21.33 -8.94 -17.92
CA GLU A 266 20.95 -9.35 -16.56
C GLU A 266 19.43 -9.28 -16.37
N HIS A 267 18.83 -8.15 -16.77
CA HIS A 267 17.37 -7.97 -16.67
C HIS A 267 16.63 -9.04 -17.47
N GLU A 268 17.02 -9.27 -18.73
CA GLU A 268 16.37 -10.24 -19.61
C GLU A 268 16.57 -11.69 -19.14
N THR A 269 17.72 -12.00 -18.56
CA THR A 269 18.00 -13.30 -17.94
C THR A 269 17.08 -13.51 -16.72
N LEU A 270 16.98 -12.54 -15.81
CA LEU A 270 16.18 -12.65 -14.59
C LEU A 270 14.67 -12.63 -14.88
N THR A 271 14.22 -11.93 -15.89
CA THR A 271 12.80 -11.86 -16.27
C THR A 271 12.37 -12.97 -17.23
N GLY A 272 13.31 -13.65 -17.86
CA GLY A 272 13.04 -14.68 -18.89
C GLY A 272 12.35 -14.11 -20.13
N ALA A 273 12.53 -12.81 -20.42
CA ALA A 273 11.87 -12.11 -21.53
C ALA A 273 12.81 -11.05 -22.13
N LYS A 274 12.91 -11.00 -23.46
CA LYS A 274 13.66 -9.95 -24.19
C LYS A 274 12.85 -8.65 -24.21
N ALA A 275 12.76 -7.96 -23.08
CA ALA A 275 11.85 -6.85 -22.89
C ALA A 275 12.43 -5.65 -22.13
N PHE A 276 13.74 -5.61 -21.89
CA PHE A 276 14.39 -4.51 -21.18
C PHE A 276 14.03 -3.14 -21.76
N ASP A 277 14.19 -2.95 -23.06
CA ASP A 277 13.92 -1.67 -23.72
C ASP A 277 12.44 -1.25 -23.58
N LYS A 278 11.49 -2.24 -23.58
CA LYS A 278 10.07 -1.97 -23.38
C LYS A 278 9.77 -1.56 -21.95
N THR A 279 10.37 -2.23 -20.96
CA THR A 279 10.23 -1.86 -19.53
C THR A 279 10.77 -0.45 -19.29
N VAL A 280 11.95 -0.10 -19.83
CA VAL A 280 12.52 1.24 -19.72
C VAL A 280 11.64 2.28 -20.41
N GLN A 281 11.08 1.96 -21.59
CA GLN A 281 10.14 2.87 -22.25
C GLN A 281 8.87 3.04 -21.43
N GLY A 282 8.35 1.98 -20.82
CA GLY A 282 7.19 2.04 -19.90
C GLY A 282 7.44 2.94 -18.69
N ILE A 283 8.65 2.91 -18.11
CA ILE A 283 9.05 3.84 -17.03
C ILE A 283 9.00 5.29 -17.53
N LYS A 284 9.56 5.58 -18.71
CA LYS A 284 9.53 6.93 -19.29
C LYS A 284 8.11 7.41 -19.58
N ASN A 285 7.27 6.56 -20.15
CA ASN A 285 5.87 6.88 -20.44
C ASN A 285 5.11 7.22 -19.16
N ALA A 286 5.28 6.42 -18.09
CA ALA A 286 4.64 6.65 -16.81
C ALA A 286 5.08 7.97 -16.17
N LEU A 287 6.38 8.30 -16.21
CA LEU A 287 6.90 9.59 -15.73
C LEU A 287 6.33 10.76 -16.54
N SER A 288 6.32 10.65 -17.87
CA SER A 288 5.83 11.71 -18.78
C SER A 288 4.35 12.00 -18.60
N SER A 289 3.55 10.99 -18.24
CA SER A 289 2.11 11.15 -17.95
C SER A 289 1.82 11.75 -16.59
N GLY A 290 2.83 12.01 -15.76
CA GLY A 290 2.67 12.59 -14.42
C GLY A 290 2.27 11.58 -13.33
N LEU A 291 2.34 10.27 -13.60
CA LEU A 291 2.14 9.24 -12.59
C LEU A 291 3.27 9.23 -11.56
N ASN A 292 2.95 8.95 -10.30
CA ASN A 292 3.97 8.71 -9.28
C ASN A 292 4.61 7.35 -9.53
N VAL A 293 5.86 7.33 -9.98
CA VAL A 293 6.59 6.11 -10.32
C VAL A 293 7.54 5.72 -9.21
N SER A 294 7.51 4.45 -8.83
CA SER A 294 8.54 3.82 -8.00
C SER A 294 9.07 2.57 -8.68
N ILE A 295 10.34 2.26 -8.46
CA ILE A 295 10.96 1.05 -9.01
C ILE A 295 11.15 0.03 -7.88
N ASN A 296 10.81 -1.22 -8.15
CA ASN A 296 11.10 -2.34 -7.26
C ASN A 296 12.17 -3.25 -7.88
N THR A 297 13.22 -3.53 -7.11
CA THR A 297 14.30 -4.43 -7.53
C THR A 297 14.45 -5.59 -6.56
N PRO A 298 14.00 -6.81 -6.91
CA PRO A 298 14.39 -8.00 -6.18
C PRO A 298 15.87 -8.27 -6.37
N LEU A 299 16.65 -8.29 -5.26
CA LEU A 299 18.10 -8.42 -5.28
C LEU A 299 18.55 -9.88 -5.22
N CYS A 300 19.48 -10.24 -6.09
CA CYS A 300 20.14 -11.54 -6.14
C CYS A 300 21.61 -11.36 -6.58
N ARG A 301 22.40 -12.45 -6.61
CA ARG A 301 23.83 -12.34 -6.99
C ARG A 301 24.02 -11.84 -8.41
N THR A 302 23.12 -12.18 -9.33
CA THR A 302 23.19 -11.74 -10.74
C THR A 302 23.12 -10.23 -10.87
N ASN A 303 22.33 -9.51 -10.04
CA ASN A 303 22.18 -8.04 -10.10
C ASN A 303 22.75 -7.33 -8.85
N LYS A 304 23.79 -7.87 -8.24
CA LYS A 304 24.41 -7.34 -7.01
C LYS A 304 25.03 -5.94 -7.16
N ASP A 305 25.40 -5.54 -8.38
CA ASP A 305 25.86 -4.17 -8.66
C ASP A 305 24.68 -3.18 -8.74
N TYR A 306 23.92 -3.13 -7.63
CA TYR A 306 22.67 -2.37 -7.58
C TYR A 306 22.88 -0.86 -7.68
N VAL A 307 24.02 -0.33 -7.21
CA VAL A 307 24.35 1.10 -7.35
C VAL A 307 24.39 1.53 -8.82
N LYS A 308 24.83 0.67 -9.73
CA LYS A 308 24.80 0.95 -11.18
C LYS A 308 23.35 1.13 -11.68
N THR A 309 22.44 0.27 -11.21
CA THR A 309 21.01 0.39 -11.52
C THR A 309 20.42 1.67 -10.91
N LEU A 310 20.80 2.03 -9.69
CA LEU A 310 20.34 3.27 -9.05
C LEU A 310 20.78 4.52 -9.82
N LYS A 311 22.03 4.55 -10.31
CA LYS A 311 22.53 5.65 -11.18
C LYS A 311 21.67 5.81 -12.42
N PHE A 312 21.40 4.72 -13.11
CA PHE A 312 20.54 4.70 -14.29
C PHE A 312 19.12 5.18 -13.97
N LEU A 313 18.53 4.75 -12.86
CA LEU A 313 17.20 5.16 -12.44
C LEU A 313 17.16 6.65 -12.06
N HIS A 314 18.19 7.14 -11.38
CA HIS A 314 18.30 8.57 -11.04
C HIS A 314 18.38 9.45 -12.31
N GLU A 315 19.16 9.03 -13.32
CA GLU A 315 19.23 9.70 -14.61
C GLU A 315 17.88 9.72 -15.36
N LEU A 316 17.01 8.73 -15.11
CA LEU A 316 15.64 8.72 -15.64
C LEU A 316 14.67 9.60 -14.84
N GLY A 317 15.09 10.17 -13.71
CA GLY A 317 14.23 10.99 -12.83
C GLY A 317 13.44 10.20 -11.79
N ILE A 318 13.86 8.98 -11.45
CA ILE A 318 13.25 8.19 -10.39
C ILE A 318 13.78 8.66 -9.03
N GLU A 319 12.87 9.03 -8.13
CA GLU A 319 13.16 9.47 -6.76
C GLU A 319 12.90 8.37 -5.73
N TYR A 320 12.01 7.41 -6.02
CA TYR A 320 11.57 6.37 -5.08
C TYR A 320 11.93 4.99 -5.57
N VAL A 321 12.75 4.29 -4.80
CA VAL A 321 13.11 2.90 -5.08
C VAL A 321 12.79 1.99 -3.90
N SER A 322 12.41 0.77 -4.19
CA SER A 322 12.30 -0.31 -3.22
C SER A 322 13.15 -1.49 -3.66
N CYS A 323 13.72 -2.18 -2.70
CA CYS A 323 14.42 -3.43 -2.97
C CYS A 323 14.03 -4.49 -1.93
N SER A 324 14.24 -5.72 -2.29
CA SER A 324 13.98 -6.87 -1.43
C SER A 324 15.00 -7.96 -1.71
N GLY A 325 15.35 -8.75 -0.71
CA GLY A 325 15.93 -10.04 -1.03
C GLY A 325 14.85 -11.00 -1.53
N ILE A 326 15.26 -12.10 -2.10
CA ILE A 326 14.35 -13.09 -2.67
C ILE A 326 13.50 -13.76 -1.59
N ILE A 327 12.20 -13.84 -1.81
CA ILE A 327 11.25 -14.59 -0.96
C ILE A 327 11.26 -16.06 -1.41
N TYR A 328 11.45 -17.00 -0.47
CA TYR A 328 11.57 -18.42 -0.74
C TYR A 328 10.23 -19.10 -1.07
N THR A 329 9.57 -18.62 -2.12
CA THR A 329 8.29 -19.16 -2.63
C THR A 329 8.31 -19.21 -4.16
N GLY A 330 7.39 -19.92 -4.76
CA GLY A 330 7.29 -20.03 -6.22
C GLY A 330 8.58 -20.52 -6.88
N ASN A 331 8.97 -19.88 -7.97
CA ASN A 331 10.19 -20.23 -8.71
C ASN A 331 11.48 -20.07 -7.88
N ALA A 332 11.49 -19.23 -6.85
CA ALA A 332 12.65 -19.07 -5.97
C ALA A 332 13.02 -20.35 -5.18
N ARG A 333 12.14 -21.37 -5.20
CA ARG A 333 12.43 -22.72 -4.66
C ARG A 333 13.25 -23.59 -5.61
N ASN A 334 13.40 -23.23 -6.87
CA ASN A 334 14.17 -23.99 -7.84
C ASN A 334 15.66 -23.90 -7.51
N GLU A 335 16.42 -24.98 -7.81
CA GLU A 335 17.84 -25.08 -7.44
C GLU A 335 18.72 -23.96 -8.04
N ASP A 336 18.45 -23.52 -9.26
CA ASP A 336 19.22 -22.44 -9.88
C ASP A 336 18.89 -21.08 -9.25
N ALA A 337 17.63 -20.83 -8.92
CA ALA A 337 17.22 -19.62 -8.20
C ALA A 337 17.81 -19.58 -6.78
N LYS A 338 17.94 -20.73 -6.11
CA LYS A 338 18.60 -20.84 -4.78
C LYS A 338 20.07 -20.45 -4.84
N LYS A 339 20.79 -20.86 -5.89
CA LYS A 339 22.22 -20.50 -6.06
C LYS A 339 22.41 -19.00 -6.26
N ASP A 340 21.44 -18.32 -6.84
CA ASP A 340 21.47 -16.89 -7.09
C ASP A 340 21.01 -16.04 -5.89
N GLN A 341 20.50 -16.65 -4.83
CA GLN A 341 20.12 -15.93 -3.61
C GLN A 341 21.34 -15.44 -2.84
N MET A 342 21.28 -14.22 -2.34
CA MET A 342 22.29 -13.63 -1.48
C MET A 342 22.16 -14.13 -0.04
N THR A 343 23.27 -14.24 0.67
CA THR A 343 23.27 -14.33 2.14
C THR A 343 22.84 -13.01 2.75
N SER A 344 22.58 -12.98 4.06
CA SER A 344 22.24 -11.74 4.77
C SER A 344 23.39 -10.72 4.72
N GLU A 345 24.64 -11.21 4.81
CA GLU A 345 25.85 -10.41 4.75
C GLU A 345 26.06 -9.82 3.35
N GLU A 346 25.94 -10.64 2.30
CA GLU A 346 26.03 -10.18 0.90
C GLU A 346 24.97 -9.10 0.62
N LEU A 347 23.72 -9.32 1.08
CA LEU A 347 22.62 -8.40 0.87
C LEU A 347 22.82 -7.10 1.66
N PHE A 348 23.37 -7.17 2.86
CA PHE A 348 23.66 -5.99 3.66
C PHE A 348 24.69 -5.09 2.99
N GLU A 349 25.80 -5.64 2.47
CA GLU A 349 26.81 -4.83 1.77
C GLU A 349 26.21 -4.14 0.52
N VAL A 350 25.40 -4.84 -0.27
CA VAL A 350 24.70 -4.23 -1.42
C VAL A 350 23.76 -3.12 -0.96
N LEU A 351 23.00 -3.34 0.11
CA LEU A 351 22.03 -2.35 0.62
C LEU A 351 22.72 -1.14 1.24
N LYS A 352 23.84 -1.33 1.91
CA LYS A 352 24.66 -0.26 2.50
C LYS A 352 25.16 0.73 1.42
N ASP A 353 25.74 0.20 0.34
CA ASP A 353 26.21 1.02 -0.76
C ASP A 353 25.04 1.72 -1.48
N ALA A 354 23.91 1.02 -1.66
CA ALA A 354 22.68 1.56 -2.23
C ALA A 354 22.10 2.70 -1.38
N ALA A 355 22.03 2.52 -0.07
CA ALA A 355 21.52 3.54 0.86
C ALA A 355 22.40 4.79 0.88
N ALA A 356 23.73 4.62 0.85
CA ALA A 356 24.67 5.73 0.77
C ALA A 356 24.47 6.53 -0.53
N TYR A 357 24.41 5.84 -1.68
CA TYR A 357 24.15 6.48 -2.97
C TYR A 357 22.81 7.24 -3.00
N CYS A 358 21.71 6.61 -2.53
CA CYS A 358 20.41 7.25 -2.50
C CYS A 358 20.40 8.52 -1.65
N LYS A 359 21.02 8.46 -0.46
CA LYS A 359 21.14 9.61 0.44
C LYS A 359 21.91 10.78 -0.20
N GLU A 360 23.03 10.49 -0.88
CA GLU A 360 23.86 11.51 -1.55
C GLU A 360 23.13 12.17 -2.73
N ASN A 361 22.24 11.44 -3.39
CA ASN A 361 21.57 11.90 -4.61
C ASN A 361 20.09 12.28 -4.40
N GLY A 362 19.62 12.36 -3.16
CA GLY A 362 18.24 12.78 -2.86
C GLY A 362 17.16 11.77 -3.22
N MET A 363 17.53 10.50 -3.38
CA MET A 363 16.59 9.40 -3.62
C MET A 363 16.12 8.78 -2.31
N GLU A 364 14.88 8.30 -2.26
CA GLU A 364 14.36 7.51 -1.13
C GLU A 364 14.46 6.01 -1.46
N ILE A 365 15.12 5.24 -0.57
CA ILE A 365 15.23 3.79 -0.67
C ILE A 365 14.44 3.09 0.45
N SER A 366 13.70 2.05 0.09
CA SER A 366 12.93 1.20 1.01
C SER A 366 13.36 -0.26 0.86
N PHE A 367 13.72 -0.90 1.97
CA PHE A 367 13.97 -2.34 2.02
C PHE A 367 12.73 -3.08 2.54
N THR A 368 12.26 -4.13 1.83
CA THR A 368 10.94 -4.72 2.08
C THR A 368 10.97 -6.19 2.55
N SER A 369 12.12 -6.67 3.02
CA SER A 369 12.30 -8.08 3.43
C SER A 369 12.52 -8.24 4.93
N PRO A 370 11.46 -8.45 5.73
CA PRO A 370 11.57 -8.60 7.18
C PRO A 370 12.47 -9.76 7.61
N GLY A 371 13.37 -9.48 8.55
CA GLY A 371 14.25 -10.47 9.17
C GLY A 371 15.33 -11.04 8.25
N GLN A 372 15.64 -10.39 7.14
CA GLN A 372 16.74 -10.80 6.25
C GLN A 372 18.06 -10.11 6.62
N ILE A 373 17.95 -8.89 7.13
CA ILE A 373 19.05 -8.12 7.74
C ILE A 373 18.54 -7.74 9.12
N ASP A 374 19.41 -7.75 10.11
CA ASP A 374 19.06 -7.39 11.48
C ASP A 374 18.71 -5.91 11.61
N GLU A 375 17.93 -5.57 12.63
CA GLU A 375 17.40 -4.23 12.86
C GLU A 375 18.50 -3.21 13.07
N GLN A 376 19.55 -3.56 13.84
CA GLN A 376 20.64 -2.64 14.17
C GLN A 376 21.40 -2.25 12.90
N SER A 377 21.78 -3.22 12.08
CA SER A 377 22.46 -2.98 10.80
C SER A 377 21.67 -2.06 9.87
N LEU A 378 20.33 -2.27 9.76
CA LEU A 378 19.49 -1.40 8.93
C LEU A 378 19.43 0.03 9.46
N ARG A 379 19.32 0.22 10.79
CA ARG A 379 19.31 1.54 11.40
C ARG A 379 20.64 2.28 11.22
N GLU A 380 21.76 1.58 11.30
CA GLU A 380 23.11 2.15 11.10
C GLU A 380 23.29 2.75 9.71
N ILE A 381 22.71 2.15 8.68
CA ILE A 381 22.73 2.68 7.31
C ILE A 381 21.56 3.63 6.99
N GLY A 382 20.69 3.93 7.97
CA GLY A 382 19.57 4.86 7.81
C GLY A 382 18.38 4.31 7.01
N VAL A 383 18.28 2.99 6.87
CA VAL A 383 17.16 2.30 6.20
C VAL A 383 16.12 1.89 7.23
N ALA A 384 14.85 2.14 6.91
CA ALA A 384 13.75 1.74 7.78
C ALA A 384 13.66 0.20 7.92
N VAL A 385 13.45 -0.26 9.15
CA VAL A 385 13.31 -1.70 9.44
C VAL A 385 11.99 -2.22 8.88
N PRO A 386 12.01 -3.19 7.95
CA PRO A 386 10.79 -3.73 7.39
C PRO A 386 10.04 -4.61 8.40
N THR A 387 8.73 -4.53 8.40
CA THR A 387 7.86 -5.37 9.23
C THR A 387 7.04 -6.33 8.39
N CYS A 388 6.70 -7.50 8.95
CA CYS A 388 5.78 -8.42 8.27
C CYS A 388 4.37 -7.81 8.25
N GLY A 389 3.83 -7.58 7.06
CA GLY A 389 2.49 -7.02 6.89
C GLY A 389 1.36 -8.03 6.84
N ALA A 390 1.66 -9.33 6.80
CA ALA A 390 0.68 -10.39 6.56
C ALA A 390 -0.49 -10.38 7.55
N CYS A 391 -1.72 -10.34 7.06
CA CYS A 391 -2.95 -10.21 7.84
C CYS A 391 -2.98 -9.00 8.79
N MET A 392 -2.11 -8.03 8.60
CA MET A 392 -2.02 -6.80 9.41
C MET A 392 -2.04 -5.57 8.53
N SER A 393 -0.91 -5.12 7.99
CA SER A 393 -0.90 -3.96 7.09
C SER A 393 -1.33 -4.31 5.67
N ASN A 394 -1.19 -5.56 5.23
CA ASN A 394 -1.65 -6.02 3.93
C ASN A 394 -2.23 -7.44 3.97
N MET A 395 -3.11 -7.71 3.03
CA MET A 395 -3.61 -9.03 2.63
C MET A 395 -3.71 -9.06 1.11
N ALA A 396 -3.96 -10.22 0.52
CA ALA A 396 -4.18 -10.32 -0.91
C ALA A 396 -5.43 -11.13 -1.26
N ILE A 397 -5.99 -10.84 -2.44
CA ILE A 397 -7.09 -11.57 -3.04
C ILE A 397 -6.57 -12.21 -4.33
N ALA A 398 -6.66 -13.52 -4.40
CA ALA A 398 -6.27 -14.33 -5.55
C ALA A 398 -7.21 -14.10 -6.75
N PRO A 399 -6.85 -14.51 -7.98
CA PRO A 399 -7.64 -14.25 -9.18
C PRO A 399 -9.09 -14.78 -9.16
N ASN A 400 -9.40 -15.76 -8.30
CA ASN A 400 -10.75 -16.33 -8.10
C ASN A 400 -11.51 -15.75 -6.88
N GLY A 401 -10.98 -14.71 -6.24
CA GLY A 401 -11.60 -14.09 -5.07
C GLY A 401 -11.19 -14.68 -3.71
N ASP A 402 -10.34 -15.71 -3.67
CA ASP A 402 -9.82 -16.29 -2.44
C ASP A 402 -8.88 -15.31 -1.73
N VAL A 403 -9.06 -15.16 -0.43
CA VAL A 403 -8.25 -14.25 0.40
C VAL A 403 -7.11 -15.02 1.05
N VAL A 404 -5.92 -14.45 0.97
CA VAL A 404 -4.67 -14.99 1.52
C VAL A 404 -3.94 -13.96 2.39
N PRO A 405 -3.02 -14.38 3.30
CA PRO A 405 -2.36 -13.49 4.23
C PRO A 405 -1.52 -12.36 3.60
N CYS A 406 -0.88 -12.61 2.47
CA CYS A 406 -0.14 -11.63 1.67
C CYS A 406 0.02 -12.14 0.23
N GLN A 407 0.39 -11.24 -0.69
CA GLN A 407 0.57 -11.56 -2.12
C GLN A 407 1.63 -12.64 -2.41
N SER A 408 2.56 -12.89 -1.50
CA SER A 408 3.60 -13.91 -1.68
C SER A 408 3.21 -15.28 -1.10
N TRP A 409 2.12 -15.35 -0.33
CA TRP A 409 1.65 -16.57 0.32
C TRP A 409 0.38 -17.07 -0.35
N LEU A 410 0.56 -17.71 -1.50
CA LEU A 410 -0.49 -18.15 -2.42
C LEU A 410 -0.68 -19.68 -2.39
N ASP A 411 -0.20 -20.32 -1.33
CA ASP A 411 -0.36 -21.76 -1.08
C ASP A 411 -1.82 -22.11 -0.73
N VAL A 412 -2.24 -23.32 -1.03
CA VAL A 412 -3.59 -23.82 -0.71
C VAL A 412 -3.89 -23.75 0.80
N ASN A 413 -2.87 -23.88 1.66
CA ASN A 413 -3.01 -23.82 3.11
C ASN A 413 -3.14 -22.36 3.63
N ALA A 414 -2.95 -21.36 2.78
CA ALA A 414 -3.08 -19.94 3.12
C ALA A 414 -4.50 -19.39 3.00
N TYR A 415 -5.47 -20.20 2.58
CA TYR A 415 -6.86 -19.82 2.37
C TYR A 415 -7.53 -19.32 3.66
N LEU A 416 -8.08 -18.10 3.61
CA LEU A 416 -8.77 -17.44 4.71
C LEU A 416 -10.30 -17.35 4.52
N GLY A 417 -10.77 -17.56 3.31
CA GLY A 417 -12.13 -17.40 2.84
C GLY A 417 -12.15 -16.79 1.44
N ASN A 418 -13.33 -16.61 0.86
CA ASN A 418 -13.48 -16.01 -0.48
C ASN A 418 -14.26 -14.71 -0.38
N MET A 419 -13.76 -13.64 -0.99
CA MET A 419 -14.33 -12.29 -0.86
C MET A 419 -15.71 -12.16 -1.52
N LEU A 420 -16.06 -12.99 -2.51
CA LEU A 420 -17.40 -12.98 -3.12
C LEU A 420 -18.44 -13.66 -2.24
N THR A 421 -18.08 -14.79 -1.61
CA THR A 421 -19.04 -15.67 -0.95
C THR A 421 -19.08 -15.54 0.56
N ASP A 422 -17.98 -15.13 1.19
CA ASP A 422 -17.89 -15.04 2.65
C ASP A 422 -18.06 -13.62 3.18
N PRO A 423 -18.69 -13.45 4.35
CA PRO A 423 -18.70 -12.16 5.05
C PRO A 423 -17.29 -11.77 5.48
N TRP A 424 -16.90 -10.50 5.31
CA TRP A 424 -15.58 -10.00 5.73
C TRP A 424 -15.20 -10.38 7.18
N LYS A 425 -16.15 -10.29 8.10
CA LYS A 425 -15.91 -10.64 9.49
C LYS A 425 -15.43 -12.09 9.70
N ARG A 426 -15.88 -13.03 8.86
CA ARG A 426 -15.44 -14.43 8.87
C ARG A 426 -14.00 -14.53 8.40
N ILE A 427 -13.67 -13.87 7.27
CA ILE A 427 -12.31 -13.85 6.70
C ILE A 427 -11.33 -13.22 7.69
N TRP A 428 -11.65 -12.03 8.21
CA TRP A 428 -10.79 -11.29 9.14
C TRP A 428 -10.52 -12.03 10.46
N ASN A 429 -11.47 -12.83 10.92
CA ASN A 429 -11.35 -13.63 12.13
C ASN A 429 -11.07 -15.11 11.88
N ALA A 430 -10.68 -15.51 10.68
CA ALA A 430 -10.20 -16.86 10.41
C ALA A 430 -9.02 -17.19 11.34
N PRO A 431 -8.93 -18.43 11.88
CA PRO A 431 -7.87 -18.79 12.83
C PRO A 431 -6.46 -18.47 12.33
N LEU A 432 -6.18 -18.76 11.06
CA LEU A 432 -4.91 -18.42 10.42
C LEU A 432 -4.70 -16.90 10.33
N ALA A 433 -5.74 -16.11 10.02
CA ALA A 433 -5.61 -14.65 9.96
C ALA A 433 -5.29 -14.06 11.35
N ILE A 434 -5.91 -14.57 12.42
CA ILE A 434 -5.64 -14.14 13.80
C ILE A 434 -4.22 -14.50 14.22
N SER A 435 -3.78 -15.74 13.97
CA SER A 435 -2.43 -16.20 14.35
C SER A 435 -1.35 -15.45 13.58
N THR A 436 -1.52 -15.25 12.26
CA THR A 436 -0.60 -14.51 11.41
C THR A 436 -0.51 -13.04 11.86
N ARG A 437 -1.64 -12.37 12.14
CA ARG A 437 -1.66 -11.00 12.62
C ARG A 437 -0.97 -10.84 13.97
N LYS A 438 -1.19 -11.78 14.90
CA LYS A 438 -0.47 -11.79 16.19
C LYS A 438 1.03 -11.98 16.02
N PHE A 439 1.43 -12.80 15.05
CA PHE A 439 2.85 -13.00 14.72
C PHE A 439 3.44 -11.72 14.10
N ALA A 440 2.78 -11.13 13.12
CA ALA A 440 3.21 -9.91 12.42
C ALA A 440 3.31 -8.67 13.35
N ALA A 441 2.54 -8.66 14.43
CA ALA A 441 2.56 -7.58 15.44
C ALA A 441 3.68 -7.68 16.48
N LYS A 442 4.52 -8.73 16.44
CA LYS A 442 5.68 -8.84 17.35
C LYS A 442 6.77 -7.84 16.97
N VAL A 443 7.61 -7.53 17.94
CA VAL A 443 8.91 -6.89 17.71
C VAL A 443 9.80 -7.91 17.00
N ASP A 444 10.50 -7.55 15.95
CA ASP A 444 11.33 -8.43 15.09
C ASP A 444 10.56 -9.55 14.34
N PRO A 445 9.59 -9.21 13.53
CA PRO A 445 8.88 -10.22 12.73
C PRO A 445 9.77 -10.69 11.57
N VAL A 446 10.23 -11.92 11.63
CA VAL A 446 10.81 -12.59 10.47
C VAL A 446 9.68 -13.01 9.52
N CYS A 447 9.90 -12.91 8.21
CA CYS A 447 8.89 -13.35 7.25
C CYS A 447 8.61 -14.85 7.43
N PRO A 448 7.36 -15.31 7.70
CA PRO A 448 7.03 -16.71 7.88
C PRO A 448 7.47 -17.61 6.70
N LEU A 449 7.40 -17.07 5.48
CA LEU A 449 7.75 -17.81 4.26
C LEU A 449 9.25 -18.13 4.14
N ARG A 450 10.11 -17.58 5.00
CA ARG A 450 11.54 -17.88 5.04
C ARG A 450 11.88 -18.97 6.02
N GLN A 451 11.03 -19.24 7.00
CA GLN A 451 11.26 -20.24 8.05
C GLN A 451 10.73 -21.63 7.69
N GLY A 452 10.12 -21.78 6.50
CA GLY A 452 9.57 -23.05 6.05
C GLY A 452 8.33 -23.46 6.88
N PHE A 453 7.23 -22.75 6.69
CA PHE A 453 5.91 -23.20 7.15
C PHE A 453 5.36 -24.29 6.29
#